data_0d3bf02428125a33f3c0d91adfbe5811
#
_entry.id   0d3bf02428125a33f3c0d91adfbe5811
#
_cell.length_a   1.000
_cell.length_b   1.000
_cell.length_c   1.000
_cell.angle_alpha   90.00
_cell.angle_beta   90.00
_cell.angle_gamma   90.00
#
_symmetry.space_group_name_H-M   'P 1'
#
loop_
_entity.id
_entity.type
_entity.pdbx_description
1 polymer ?
#
loop_
_entity_poly.entity_id
_entity_poly.type
_entity_poly.pdbx_seq_one_letter_code
_entity_poly.pdbx_strand_id
1 'polypeptide(L)'
;SHNPELTVPFLKKSLAGDFLATAVAASGETHAVRLVSWLHGTPLAEVERTFELMRSLGQSFGDIDRALQGFMHPGAVRDLDWDLRHAARSRERLHFVKDPGKRAILQRFIEAFEQHVQPRLARLRAQVIHNDGNDWNILVDSGNHQKVSGIIDFGDAVHTILIAEVAITCAYSILDMEDPIGAAAALAAGFH
;
A
#
# COMPACT_ATOMS: atom_id res chain seq x y z
N SER A 1 9.44 13.07 -12.46
CA SER A 1 10.48 12.19 -13.04
C SER A 1 10.01 10.76 -12.94
N HIS A 2 10.03 10.04 -14.04
CA HIS A 2 9.67 8.62 -14.10
C HIS A 2 10.84 7.77 -13.60
N ASN A 3 10.59 6.76 -12.79
CA ASN A 3 11.59 5.76 -12.39
C ASN A 3 11.57 4.59 -13.40
N PRO A 4 12.44 4.56 -14.42
CA PRO A 4 12.41 3.53 -15.46
C PRO A 4 12.87 2.15 -14.95
N GLU A 5 13.40 2.09 -13.74
CA GLU A 5 13.91 0.85 -13.15
C GLU A 5 12.92 0.21 -12.16
N LEU A 6 11.82 0.91 -11.81
CA LEU A 6 10.78 0.35 -10.97
C LEU A 6 10.08 -0.78 -11.73
N THR A 7 10.01 -1.94 -11.11
CA THR A 7 9.31 -3.09 -11.65
C THR A 7 8.10 -3.48 -10.78
N VAL A 8 7.08 -4.00 -11.45
CA VAL A 8 5.91 -4.61 -10.80
C VAL A 8 5.73 -6.02 -11.34
N PRO A 9 5.10 -6.94 -10.58
CA PRO A 9 4.84 -8.28 -11.06
C PRO A 9 3.94 -8.25 -12.31
N PHE A 10 4.32 -8.98 -13.35
CA PHE A 10 3.49 -9.14 -14.53
C PHE A 10 2.92 -10.56 -14.62
N LEU A 11 1.69 -10.65 -15.11
CA LEU A 11 0.98 -11.92 -15.26
C LEU A 11 1.64 -12.79 -16.31
N LYS A 12 1.83 -14.07 -16.01
CA LYS A 12 2.25 -15.11 -16.93
C LYS A 12 1.03 -15.86 -17.46
N LYS A 13 1.02 -16.15 -18.75
CA LYS A 13 -0.05 -16.97 -19.34
C LYS A 13 0.11 -18.44 -18.94
N SER A 14 -1.02 -19.10 -18.75
CA SER A 14 -1.11 -20.57 -18.66
C SER A 14 -0.72 -21.25 -19.99
N LEU A 15 -0.59 -22.56 -19.99
CA LEU A 15 -0.38 -23.33 -21.23
C LEU A 15 -1.55 -23.20 -22.22
N ALA A 16 -2.74 -22.86 -21.72
CA ALA A 16 -3.93 -22.57 -22.55
C ALA A 16 -3.95 -21.14 -23.10
N GLY A 17 -3.00 -20.28 -22.69
CA GLY A 17 -2.91 -18.90 -23.15
C GLY A 17 -3.64 -17.88 -22.26
N ASP A 18 -4.29 -18.30 -21.17
CA ASP A 18 -5.07 -17.46 -20.28
C ASP A 18 -4.23 -16.91 -19.14
N PHE A 19 -4.53 -15.69 -18.67
CA PHE A 19 -3.89 -15.09 -17.48
C PHE A 19 -4.45 -15.61 -16.15
N LEU A 20 -5.65 -16.23 -16.18
CA LEU A 20 -6.27 -16.87 -15.03
C LEU A 20 -6.53 -18.33 -15.40
N ALA A 21 -6.19 -19.23 -14.50
CA ALA A 21 -6.56 -20.63 -14.53
C ALA A 21 -7.47 -20.94 -13.34
N THR A 22 -8.08 -22.11 -13.35
CA THR A 22 -8.84 -22.62 -12.19
C THR A 22 -8.18 -23.88 -11.66
N ALA A 23 -8.18 -24.04 -10.35
CA ALA A 23 -7.78 -25.26 -9.66
C ALA A 23 -8.90 -25.70 -8.72
N VAL A 24 -9.14 -27.01 -8.63
CA VAL A 24 -10.11 -27.57 -7.71
C VAL A 24 -9.36 -28.17 -6.53
N ALA A 25 -9.66 -27.67 -5.34
CA ALA A 25 -9.10 -28.20 -4.10
C ALA A 25 -9.63 -29.61 -3.80
N ALA A 26 -8.97 -30.34 -2.89
CA ALA A 26 -9.44 -31.65 -2.45
C ALA A 26 -10.85 -31.61 -1.82
N SER A 27 -11.27 -30.44 -1.31
CA SER A 27 -12.63 -30.19 -0.82
C SER A 27 -13.70 -30.09 -1.92
N GLY A 28 -13.29 -30.03 -3.20
CA GLY A 28 -14.17 -29.75 -4.33
C GLY A 28 -14.38 -28.26 -4.63
N GLU A 29 -13.80 -27.36 -3.82
CA GLU A 29 -13.89 -25.92 -4.04
C GLU A 29 -13.02 -25.47 -5.21
N THR A 30 -13.54 -24.58 -6.05
CA THR A 30 -12.84 -24.05 -7.20
C THR A 30 -12.19 -22.70 -6.86
N HIS A 31 -10.89 -22.60 -7.13
CA HIS A 31 -10.09 -21.41 -6.89
C HIS A 31 -9.57 -20.83 -8.20
N ALA A 32 -9.55 -19.50 -8.30
CA ALA A 32 -8.83 -18.80 -9.35
C ALA A 32 -7.32 -18.81 -9.03
N VAL A 33 -6.51 -19.15 -10.04
CA VAL A 33 -5.05 -19.25 -9.91
C VAL A 33 -4.40 -18.33 -10.93
N ARG A 34 -3.44 -17.53 -10.50
CA ARG A 34 -2.60 -16.70 -11.38
C ARG A 34 -1.12 -16.98 -11.09
N LEU A 35 -0.32 -16.95 -12.15
CA LEU A 35 1.13 -16.96 -12.07
C LEU A 35 1.66 -15.56 -12.37
N VAL A 36 2.54 -15.04 -11.53
CA VAL A 36 3.20 -13.75 -11.73
C VAL A 36 4.71 -13.91 -11.81
N SER A 37 5.39 -12.93 -12.41
CA SER A 37 6.85 -12.90 -12.40
C SER A 37 7.38 -12.72 -10.98
N TRP A 38 8.50 -13.36 -10.69
CA TRP A 38 9.28 -13.07 -9.50
C TRP A 38 10.06 -11.77 -9.68
N LEU A 39 10.11 -10.94 -8.65
CA LEU A 39 10.97 -9.76 -8.60
C LEU A 39 12.11 -9.99 -7.63
N HIS A 40 13.30 -9.49 -7.98
CA HIS A 40 14.48 -9.56 -7.12
C HIS A 40 14.62 -8.26 -6.32
N GLY A 41 15.09 -8.37 -5.11
CA GLY A 41 15.32 -7.27 -4.17
C GLY A 41 15.24 -7.76 -2.73
N THR A 42 15.62 -6.91 -1.79
CA THR A 42 15.52 -7.16 -0.36
C THR A 42 14.28 -6.44 0.16
N PRO A 43 13.40 -7.07 0.95
CA PRO A 43 12.25 -6.39 1.55
C PRO A 43 12.69 -5.16 2.37
N LEU A 44 11.93 -4.07 2.28
CA LEU A 44 12.18 -2.86 3.06
C LEU A 44 12.26 -3.13 4.56
N ALA A 45 11.53 -4.14 5.04
CA ALA A 45 11.57 -4.61 6.43
C ALA A 45 12.95 -5.07 6.88
N GLU A 46 13.84 -5.46 5.95
CA GLU A 46 15.15 -6.05 6.22
C GLU A 46 16.33 -5.09 5.92
N VAL A 47 16.05 -3.85 5.52
CA VAL A 47 17.10 -2.87 5.21
C VAL A 47 17.03 -1.66 6.12
N GLU A 48 18.19 -0.99 6.29
CA GLU A 48 18.26 0.30 6.97
C GLU A 48 17.50 1.36 6.17
N ARG A 49 16.64 2.11 6.85
CA ARG A 49 15.80 3.14 6.24
C ARG A 49 16.49 4.49 6.29
N THR A 50 16.74 5.08 5.10
CA THR A 50 17.34 6.41 4.95
C THR A 50 16.35 7.39 4.34
N PHE A 51 16.58 8.68 4.47
CA PHE A 51 15.74 9.70 3.81
C PHE A 51 15.76 9.60 2.28
N GLU A 52 16.88 9.15 1.70
CA GLU A 52 17.00 8.91 0.26
C GLU A 52 16.12 7.74 -0.17
N LEU A 53 16.13 6.65 0.59
CA LEU A 53 15.25 5.51 0.35
C LEU A 53 13.78 5.91 0.52
N MET A 54 13.42 6.73 1.52
CA MET A 54 12.06 7.24 1.68
C MET A 54 11.63 8.09 0.48
N ARG A 55 12.51 8.93 -0.05
CA ARG A 55 12.22 9.70 -1.27
C ARG A 55 12.04 8.79 -2.49
N SER A 56 12.91 7.79 -2.67
CA SER A 56 12.77 6.79 -3.73
C SER A 56 11.45 6.03 -3.62
N LEU A 57 11.03 5.69 -2.40
CA LEU A 57 9.78 5.02 -2.12
C LEU A 57 8.58 5.89 -2.53
N GLY A 58 8.59 7.17 -2.15
CA GLY A 58 7.57 8.12 -2.59
C GLY A 58 7.48 8.21 -4.11
N GLN A 59 8.61 8.33 -4.81
CA GLN A 59 8.64 8.35 -6.28
C GLN A 59 8.03 7.08 -6.88
N SER A 60 8.35 5.92 -6.32
CA SER A 60 7.88 4.63 -6.81
C SER A 60 6.35 4.50 -6.72
N PHE A 61 5.76 4.89 -5.59
CA PHE A 61 4.29 4.91 -5.46
C PHE A 61 3.66 6.01 -6.32
N GLY A 62 4.29 7.17 -6.45
CA GLY A 62 3.84 8.22 -7.37
C GLY A 62 3.83 7.75 -8.83
N ASP A 63 4.80 6.93 -9.24
CA ASP A 63 4.85 6.35 -10.59
C ASP A 63 3.74 5.31 -10.80
N ILE A 64 3.48 4.45 -9.80
CA ILE A 64 2.37 3.49 -9.84
C ILE A 64 1.03 4.22 -9.95
N ASP A 65 0.81 5.22 -9.11
CA ASP A 65 -0.45 5.96 -9.10
C ASP A 65 -0.69 6.74 -10.39
N ARG A 66 0.37 7.26 -11.00
CA ARG A 66 0.28 7.84 -12.36
C ARG A 66 -0.08 6.79 -13.41
N ALA A 67 0.50 5.60 -13.32
CA ALA A 67 0.19 4.50 -14.23
C ALA A 67 -1.24 3.98 -14.05
N LEU A 68 -1.78 4.03 -12.83
CA LEU A 68 -3.16 3.65 -12.52
C LEU A 68 -4.17 4.77 -12.78
N GLN A 69 -3.74 5.97 -13.14
CA GLN A 69 -4.63 7.10 -13.40
C GLN A 69 -5.61 6.77 -14.53
N GLY A 70 -6.91 6.87 -14.25
CA GLY A 70 -7.97 6.53 -15.20
C GLY A 70 -8.24 5.03 -15.34
N PHE A 71 -7.49 4.17 -14.66
CA PHE A 71 -7.83 2.75 -14.61
C PHE A 71 -9.13 2.54 -13.84
N MET A 72 -10.08 1.82 -14.46
CA MET A 72 -11.39 1.52 -13.87
C MET A 72 -11.69 0.04 -14.06
N HIS A 73 -12.06 -0.63 -12.97
CA HIS A 73 -12.51 -2.01 -12.98
C HIS A 73 -13.56 -2.23 -11.89
N PRO A 74 -14.70 -2.91 -12.16
CA PRO A 74 -15.71 -3.15 -11.13
C PRO A 74 -15.18 -3.83 -9.87
N GLY A 75 -14.24 -4.76 -10.01
CA GLY A 75 -13.59 -5.45 -8.89
C GLY A 75 -12.70 -4.56 -8.01
N ALA A 76 -12.36 -3.35 -8.45
CA ALA A 76 -11.65 -2.39 -7.62
C ALA A 76 -12.61 -1.56 -6.73
N VAL A 77 -13.92 -1.61 -6.98
CA VAL A 77 -14.94 -0.97 -6.15
C VAL A 77 -15.47 -2.01 -5.15
N ARG A 78 -14.77 -2.12 -4.04
CA ARG A 78 -15.09 -3.11 -3.00
C ARG A 78 -14.97 -2.51 -1.60
N ASP A 79 -15.61 -3.13 -0.64
CA ASP A 79 -15.51 -2.74 0.77
C ASP A 79 -14.35 -3.50 1.43
N LEU A 80 -13.30 -2.78 1.79
CA LEU A 80 -12.17 -3.32 2.54
C LEU A 80 -12.14 -2.69 3.93
N ASP A 81 -12.00 -3.50 4.95
CA ASP A 81 -11.94 -3.05 6.34
C ASP A 81 -10.76 -2.11 6.63
N TRP A 82 -9.64 -2.30 5.91
CA TRP A 82 -8.44 -1.47 6.04
C TRP A 82 -8.32 -0.36 5.00
N ASP A 83 -9.33 -0.12 4.18
CA ASP A 83 -9.40 1.12 3.40
C ASP A 83 -9.54 2.31 4.36
N LEU A 84 -8.61 3.27 4.30
CA LEU A 84 -8.59 4.42 5.20
C LEU A 84 -9.86 5.29 5.14
N ARG A 85 -10.66 5.20 4.07
CA ARG A 85 -12.01 5.81 4.06
C ARG A 85 -12.88 5.31 5.20
N HIS A 86 -12.63 4.10 5.66
CA HIS A 86 -13.38 3.41 6.68
C HIS A 86 -12.71 3.44 8.08
N ALA A 87 -11.69 4.26 8.27
CA ALA A 87 -10.91 4.30 9.52
C ALA A 87 -11.78 4.50 10.78
N ALA A 88 -12.90 5.22 10.66
CA ALA A 88 -13.86 5.39 11.77
C ALA A 88 -14.47 4.08 12.27
N ARG A 89 -14.54 3.01 11.43
CA ARG A 89 -15.02 1.68 11.85
C ARG A 89 -14.14 1.06 12.96
N SER A 90 -12.88 1.49 13.06
CA SER A 90 -11.97 1.03 14.12
C SER A 90 -12.48 1.38 15.53
N ARG A 91 -13.40 2.34 15.67
CA ARG A 91 -14.06 2.67 16.95
C ARG A 91 -14.73 1.46 17.58
N GLU A 92 -15.41 0.65 16.79
CA GLU A 92 -16.11 -0.54 17.25
C GLU A 92 -15.14 -1.61 17.79
N ARG A 93 -13.87 -1.57 17.38
CA ARG A 93 -12.82 -2.53 17.73
C ARG A 93 -11.94 -2.07 18.91
N LEU A 94 -12.11 -0.85 19.43
CA LEU A 94 -11.32 -0.32 20.55
C LEU A 94 -11.39 -1.18 21.81
N HIS A 95 -12.48 -1.93 22.02
CA HIS A 95 -12.64 -2.81 23.17
C HIS A 95 -11.68 -4.00 23.18
N PHE A 96 -11.09 -4.37 22.04
CA PHE A 96 -10.05 -5.40 21.96
C PHE A 96 -8.69 -4.92 22.49
N VAL A 97 -8.45 -3.60 22.54
CA VAL A 97 -7.21 -3.03 23.08
C VAL A 97 -7.28 -3.03 24.59
N LYS A 98 -6.54 -3.94 25.23
CA LYS A 98 -6.59 -4.15 26.68
C LYS A 98 -5.94 -2.98 27.45
N ASP A 99 -4.84 -2.43 26.94
CA ASP A 99 -4.13 -1.31 27.56
C ASP A 99 -4.96 -0.03 27.46
N PRO A 100 -5.32 0.60 28.61
CA PRO A 100 -6.17 1.80 28.60
C PRO A 100 -5.46 3.01 28.00
N GLY A 101 -4.13 3.13 28.15
CA GLY A 101 -3.35 4.24 27.59
C GLY A 101 -3.31 4.15 26.06
N LYS A 102 -3.01 2.97 25.50
CA LYS A 102 -3.05 2.74 24.06
C LYS A 102 -4.46 2.96 23.49
N ARG A 103 -5.49 2.50 24.20
CA ARG A 103 -6.89 2.71 23.80
C ARG A 103 -7.25 4.19 23.73
N ALA A 104 -6.84 4.98 24.72
CA ALA A 104 -7.08 6.43 24.74
C ALA A 104 -6.38 7.14 23.56
N ILE A 105 -5.16 6.74 23.23
CA ILE A 105 -4.43 7.27 22.06
C ILE A 105 -5.19 6.95 20.77
N LEU A 106 -5.57 5.70 20.56
CA LEU A 106 -6.32 5.28 19.37
C LEU A 106 -7.66 6.01 19.26
N GLN A 107 -8.39 6.13 20.38
CA GLN A 107 -9.66 6.87 20.43
C GLN A 107 -9.46 8.31 19.97
N ARG A 108 -8.44 9.01 20.46
CA ARG A 108 -8.14 10.39 20.06
C ARG A 108 -7.89 10.51 18.55
N PHE A 109 -7.14 9.56 17.95
CA PHE A 109 -6.89 9.60 16.50
C PHE A 109 -8.15 9.29 15.69
N ILE A 110 -9.00 8.37 16.13
CA ILE A 110 -10.28 8.10 15.49
C ILE A 110 -11.18 9.34 15.56
N GLU A 111 -11.27 10.02 16.71
CA GLU A 111 -12.03 11.25 16.87
C GLU A 111 -11.50 12.37 15.97
N ALA A 112 -10.18 12.50 15.85
CA ALA A 112 -9.57 13.47 14.95
C ALA A 112 -9.88 13.15 13.48
N PHE A 113 -9.86 11.88 13.09
CA PHE A 113 -10.27 11.45 11.75
C PHE A 113 -11.73 11.81 11.47
N GLU A 114 -12.65 11.47 12.37
CA GLU A 114 -14.08 11.75 12.23
C GLU A 114 -14.38 13.26 12.14
N GLN A 115 -13.66 14.08 12.92
CA GLN A 115 -13.86 15.53 12.93
C GLN A 115 -13.21 16.26 11.75
N HIS A 116 -12.04 15.81 11.32
CA HIS A 116 -11.22 16.59 10.40
C HIS A 116 -11.07 15.96 9.01
N VAL A 117 -11.06 14.64 8.90
CA VAL A 117 -10.83 13.94 7.64
C VAL A 117 -12.15 13.48 7.00
N GLN A 118 -12.96 12.76 7.75
CA GLN A 118 -14.19 12.15 7.25
C GLN A 118 -15.13 13.13 6.50
N PRO A 119 -15.36 14.37 6.98
CA PRO A 119 -16.22 15.32 6.26
C PRO A 119 -15.63 15.82 4.95
N ARG A 120 -14.34 15.57 4.71
CA ARG A 120 -13.60 16.03 3.53
C ARG A 120 -13.40 14.94 2.49
N LEU A 121 -13.64 13.67 2.82
CA LEU A 121 -13.36 12.52 1.95
C LEU A 121 -13.95 12.68 0.54
N ALA A 122 -15.18 13.15 0.42
CA ALA A 122 -15.86 13.35 -0.87
C ALA A 122 -15.22 14.42 -1.77
N ARG A 123 -14.31 15.23 -1.23
CA ARG A 123 -13.59 16.28 -1.97
C ARG A 123 -12.17 15.89 -2.34
N LEU A 124 -11.69 14.76 -1.84
CA LEU A 124 -10.35 14.27 -2.13
C LEU A 124 -10.34 13.56 -3.49
N ARG A 125 -9.21 13.63 -4.18
CA ARG A 125 -9.00 12.84 -5.39
C ARG A 125 -9.10 11.36 -5.06
N ALA A 126 -9.77 10.60 -5.90
CA ALA A 126 -9.92 9.17 -5.76
C ALA A 126 -9.58 8.48 -7.08
N GLN A 127 -8.95 7.34 -6.98
CA GLN A 127 -8.60 6.45 -8.08
C GLN A 127 -8.31 5.04 -7.54
N VAL A 128 -7.98 4.11 -8.40
CA VAL A 128 -7.39 2.84 -7.95
C VAL A 128 -5.97 3.12 -7.48
N ILE A 129 -5.65 2.65 -6.28
CA ILE A 129 -4.32 2.70 -5.66
C ILE A 129 -3.90 1.29 -5.25
N HIS A 130 -2.63 1.08 -4.91
CA HIS A 130 -2.11 -0.19 -4.41
C HIS A 130 -2.74 -0.57 -3.05
N ASN A 131 -2.86 0.41 -2.15
CA ASN A 131 -3.53 0.32 -0.83
C ASN A 131 -2.86 -0.60 0.21
N ASP A 132 -1.70 -1.18 -0.09
CA ASP A 132 -0.96 -2.05 0.84
C ASP A 132 0.56 -1.83 0.74
N GLY A 133 0.97 -0.58 0.85
CA GLY A 133 2.39 -0.16 0.84
C GLY A 133 3.12 -0.50 2.14
N ASN A 134 2.97 -1.74 2.63
CA ASN A 134 3.71 -2.23 3.78
C ASN A 134 5.16 -2.58 3.42
N ASP A 135 6.03 -2.70 4.40
CA ASP A 135 7.47 -2.87 4.25
C ASP A 135 7.90 -4.26 3.72
N TRP A 136 7.00 -5.25 3.67
CA TRP A 136 7.22 -6.54 3.01
C TRP A 136 6.82 -6.56 1.54
N ASN A 137 6.00 -5.62 1.11
CA ASN A 137 5.56 -5.47 -0.28
C ASN A 137 6.48 -4.56 -1.11
N ILE A 138 7.48 -3.95 -0.48
CA ILE A 138 8.43 -3.03 -1.09
C ILE A 138 9.79 -3.73 -1.18
N LEU A 139 10.33 -3.82 -2.39
CA LEU A 139 11.64 -4.39 -2.65
C LEU A 139 12.67 -3.28 -2.89
N VAL A 140 13.78 -3.36 -2.19
CA VAL A 140 14.93 -2.47 -2.28
C VAL A 140 16.00 -3.14 -3.15
N ASP A 141 16.66 -2.36 -3.98
CA ASP A 141 17.73 -2.85 -4.85
C ASP A 141 18.91 -3.37 -4.02
N SER A 142 19.33 -4.61 -4.29
CA SER A 142 20.38 -5.26 -3.52
C SER A 142 21.78 -4.67 -3.77
N GLY A 143 21.97 -3.94 -4.86
CA GLY A 143 23.21 -3.21 -5.19
C GLY A 143 23.21 -1.76 -4.73
N ASN A 144 22.02 -1.19 -4.48
CA ASN A 144 21.85 0.17 -4.01
C ASN A 144 20.66 0.28 -3.03
N HIS A 145 20.92 0.12 -1.74
CA HIS A 145 19.91 0.15 -0.68
C HIS A 145 19.21 1.51 -0.50
N GLN A 146 19.51 2.50 -1.30
CA GLN A 146 18.81 3.78 -1.31
C GLN A 146 17.72 3.86 -2.38
N LYS A 147 17.46 2.74 -3.09
CA LYS A 147 16.57 2.70 -4.24
C LYS A 147 15.55 1.58 -4.13
N VAL A 148 14.29 1.92 -4.36
CA VAL A 148 13.23 0.90 -4.55
C VAL A 148 13.38 0.30 -5.94
N SER A 149 13.45 -1.03 -6.02
CA SER A 149 13.53 -1.78 -7.28
C SER A 149 12.20 -2.38 -7.72
N GLY A 150 11.27 -2.59 -6.78
CA GLY A 150 9.97 -3.17 -7.11
C GLY A 150 8.94 -3.04 -6.00
N ILE A 151 7.68 -3.11 -6.39
CA ILE A 151 6.52 -3.18 -5.48
C ILE A 151 5.69 -4.39 -5.89
N ILE A 152 5.30 -5.22 -4.91
CA ILE A 152 4.58 -6.47 -5.11
C ILE A 152 3.24 -6.46 -4.38
N ASP A 153 2.43 -7.47 -4.64
CA ASP A 153 1.15 -7.75 -4.01
C ASP A 153 0.07 -6.67 -4.21
N PHE A 154 -0.43 -6.59 -5.44
CA PHE A 154 -1.58 -5.75 -5.80
C PHE A 154 -2.93 -6.38 -5.38
N GLY A 155 -2.92 -7.33 -4.45
CA GLY A 155 -4.13 -8.01 -3.97
C GLY A 155 -5.15 -7.08 -3.33
N ASP A 156 -4.70 -6.02 -2.70
CA ASP A 156 -5.53 -5.04 -1.99
C ASP A 156 -5.82 -3.75 -2.80
N ALA A 157 -5.44 -3.74 -4.07
CA ALA A 157 -5.75 -2.60 -4.93
C ALA A 157 -7.25 -2.28 -4.94
N VAL A 158 -7.60 -1.03 -4.69
CA VAL A 158 -8.98 -0.58 -4.48
C VAL A 158 -9.16 0.86 -4.96
N HIS A 159 -10.35 1.18 -5.45
CA HIS A 159 -10.71 2.55 -5.79
C HIS A 159 -11.05 3.33 -4.50
N THR A 160 -10.12 4.15 -4.05
CA THR A 160 -10.23 4.95 -2.82
C THR A 160 -9.55 6.31 -2.96
N ILE A 161 -9.45 7.05 -1.86
CA ILE A 161 -8.77 8.35 -1.82
C ILE A 161 -7.27 8.21 -2.08
N LEU A 162 -6.74 8.95 -3.03
CA LEU A 162 -5.35 8.87 -3.47
C LEU A 162 -4.35 9.10 -2.32
N ILE A 163 -4.64 10.02 -1.41
CA ILE A 163 -3.75 10.33 -0.27
C ILE A 163 -3.58 9.14 0.69
N ALA A 164 -4.47 8.14 0.64
CA ALA A 164 -4.33 6.93 1.45
C ALA A 164 -3.07 6.15 1.08
N GLU A 165 -2.63 6.15 -0.19
CA GLU A 165 -1.37 5.51 -0.61
C GLU A 165 -0.18 6.04 0.18
N VAL A 166 -0.02 7.36 0.23
CA VAL A 166 1.06 8.01 0.99
C VAL A 166 0.92 7.73 2.48
N ALA A 167 -0.29 7.80 3.03
CA ALA A 167 -0.52 7.62 4.46
C ALA A 167 -0.20 6.19 4.91
N ILE A 168 -0.61 5.17 4.15
CA ILE A 168 -0.33 3.76 4.43
C ILE A 168 1.18 3.51 4.32
N THR A 169 1.80 3.93 3.23
CA THR A 169 3.23 3.75 3.00
C THR A 169 4.06 4.42 4.10
N CYS A 170 3.70 5.65 4.50
CA CYS A 170 4.34 6.31 5.65
C CYS A 170 4.20 5.49 6.93
N ALA A 171 3.00 4.98 7.24
CA ALA A 171 2.74 4.29 8.50
C ALA A 171 3.68 3.08 8.73
N TYR A 172 4.03 2.37 7.68
CA TYR A 172 4.97 1.24 7.75
C TYR A 172 6.44 1.66 7.62
N SER A 173 6.72 2.64 6.77
CA SER A 173 8.11 2.98 6.41
C SER A 173 8.84 3.83 7.43
N ILE A 174 8.11 4.58 8.30
CA ILE A 174 8.73 5.43 9.34
C ILE A 174 8.93 4.74 10.67
N LEU A 175 8.51 3.47 10.80
CA LEU A 175 8.72 2.69 12.02
C LEU A 175 10.20 2.57 12.34
N ASP A 176 10.53 2.74 13.62
CA ASP A 176 11.90 2.63 14.18
C ASP A 176 12.91 3.64 13.62
N MET A 177 12.49 4.68 12.89
CA MET A 177 13.35 5.78 12.46
C MET A 177 13.53 6.81 13.59
N GLU A 178 14.74 7.34 13.73
CA GLU A 178 15.06 8.39 14.73
C GLU A 178 14.26 9.69 14.48
N ASP A 179 14.09 10.06 13.19
CA ASP A 179 13.25 11.20 12.77
C ASP A 179 12.10 10.73 11.86
N PRO A 180 11.02 10.20 12.43
CA PRO A 180 9.90 9.69 11.64
C PRO A 180 9.16 10.78 10.86
N ILE A 181 9.17 12.03 11.35
CA ILE A 181 8.51 13.15 10.66
C ILE A 181 9.31 13.60 9.44
N GLY A 182 10.64 13.70 9.57
CA GLY A 182 11.53 13.97 8.43
C GLY A 182 11.46 12.86 7.37
N ALA A 183 11.36 11.60 7.80
CA ALA A 183 11.20 10.46 6.91
C ALA A 183 9.87 10.52 6.12
N ALA A 184 8.76 10.80 6.81
CA ALA A 184 7.45 11.00 6.16
C ALA A 184 7.47 12.18 5.19
N ALA A 185 8.13 13.27 5.54
CA ALA A 185 8.30 14.44 4.65
C ALA A 185 9.13 14.09 3.41
N ALA A 186 10.20 13.30 3.56
CA ALA A 186 11.03 12.84 2.44
C ALA A 186 10.21 11.95 1.48
N LEU A 187 9.41 11.03 2.02
CA LEU A 187 8.51 10.17 1.24
C LEU A 187 7.46 11.01 0.49
N ALA A 188 6.77 11.91 1.18
CA ALA A 188 5.76 12.78 0.58
C ALA A 188 6.37 13.67 -0.53
N ALA A 189 7.59 14.17 -0.34
CA ALA A 189 8.32 14.95 -1.35
C ALA A 189 8.72 14.12 -2.58
N GLY A 190 8.96 12.82 -2.39
CA GLY A 190 9.19 11.89 -3.50
C GLY A 190 7.93 11.59 -4.30
N PHE A 191 6.79 11.47 -3.62
CA PHE A 191 5.50 11.16 -4.25
C PHE A 191 4.97 12.28 -5.15
N HIS A 192 5.33 13.53 -4.87
CA HIS A 192 4.86 14.73 -5.57
C HIS A 192 5.56 14.94 -6.90
#